data_fda218d3090fa873e64dc68aee86b8cc
#
_entry.id   fda218d3090fa873e64dc68aee86b8cc
#
_cell.length_a   1.000
_cell.length_b   1.000
_cell.length_c   1.000
_cell.angle_alpha   90.00
_cell.angle_beta   90.00
_cell.angle_gamma   90.00
#
_symmetry.space_group_name_H-M   'P 1'
#
loop_
_entity.id
_entity.type
_entity.pdbx_description
1 polymer ?
#
loop_
_entity_poly.entity_id
_entity_poly.type
_entity_poly.pdbx_seq_one_letter_code
_entity_poly.pdbx_strand_id
1 'polypeptide(L)'
;MSPNPLPSSEVTSSDRDLIVLARWMAGDFSNAKQAFDNPKDYAHIHVYFRPLPFEFFSGIGLYSEQVYDYDLWRPYRQGVHRLVDWGDRIYIENYGLKDAIFYAGAARELSILKTITPDCIERREGCSMIFKRDGDRFRGCVEPGNRCLIEKKGCQTYLDSSVEITETTWVSLDRGMDVKTHQQVWGSTFGPLRFEKKESFDREVPTLATDGNH
;
A
#
# COMPACT_ATOMS: atom_id res chain seq x y z
N MET A 1 -7.36 20.12 -48.14
CA MET A 1 -6.52 20.25 -46.93
C MET A 1 -7.06 19.25 -45.94
N SER A 2 -6.38 18.14 -45.79
CA SER A 2 -6.77 17.10 -44.80
C SER A 2 -6.30 17.52 -43.43
N PRO A 3 -7.11 17.34 -42.36
CA PRO A 3 -6.66 17.64 -40.99
C PRO A 3 -5.58 16.65 -40.56
N ASN A 4 -4.52 17.19 -39.94
CA ASN A 4 -3.44 16.44 -39.36
C ASN A 4 -4.01 15.61 -38.19
N PRO A 5 -3.67 14.32 -38.04
CA PRO A 5 -4.08 13.55 -36.87
C PRO A 5 -3.37 14.10 -35.63
N LEU A 6 -4.16 14.30 -34.57
CA LEU A 6 -3.64 14.64 -33.23
C LEU A 6 -2.68 13.54 -32.76
N PRO A 7 -1.59 13.87 -32.04
CA PRO A 7 -0.66 12.88 -31.54
C PRO A 7 -1.38 11.98 -30.53
N SER A 8 -1.31 10.67 -30.77
CA SER A 8 -1.66 9.64 -29.80
C SER A 8 -0.79 9.87 -28.56
N SER A 9 -1.42 10.02 -27.39
CA SER A 9 -0.72 10.08 -26.12
C SER A 9 0.00 8.73 -25.90
N GLU A 10 1.30 8.69 -26.19
CA GLU A 10 2.12 7.52 -25.88
C GLU A 10 2.13 7.33 -24.35
N VAL A 11 1.73 6.13 -23.90
CA VAL A 11 1.86 5.71 -22.50
C VAL A 11 3.32 5.84 -22.11
N THR A 12 3.63 6.74 -21.20
CA THR A 12 5.00 7.02 -20.76
C THR A 12 5.60 5.80 -20.04
N SER A 13 6.92 5.74 -19.91
CA SER A 13 7.59 4.70 -19.10
C SER A 13 7.13 4.75 -17.67
N SER A 14 6.81 5.92 -17.15
CA SER A 14 6.34 6.17 -15.78
C SER A 14 4.91 5.66 -15.55
N ASP A 15 3.98 5.87 -16.49
CA ASP A 15 2.63 5.30 -16.41
C ASP A 15 2.66 3.78 -16.37
N ARG A 16 3.61 3.16 -17.09
CA ARG A 16 3.81 1.71 -17.04
C ARG A 16 4.27 1.25 -15.66
N ASP A 17 5.20 1.94 -15.04
CA ASP A 17 5.71 1.59 -13.71
C ASP A 17 4.65 1.78 -12.63
N LEU A 18 3.80 2.81 -12.73
CA LEU A 18 2.65 3.01 -11.84
C LEU A 18 1.68 1.81 -11.89
N ILE A 19 1.29 1.37 -13.09
CA ILE A 19 0.39 0.23 -13.28
C ILE A 19 1.07 -1.06 -12.82
N VAL A 20 2.35 -1.26 -13.12
CA VAL A 20 3.10 -2.45 -12.68
C VAL A 20 3.16 -2.51 -11.16
N LEU A 21 3.51 -1.41 -10.48
CA LEU A 21 3.53 -1.36 -9.02
C LEU A 21 2.15 -1.66 -8.44
N ALA A 22 1.09 -1.05 -8.97
CA ALA A 22 -0.28 -1.28 -8.50
C ALA A 22 -0.67 -2.76 -8.62
N ARG A 23 -0.37 -3.41 -9.75
CA ARG A 23 -0.63 -4.83 -9.97
C ARG A 23 0.21 -5.72 -9.06
N TRP A 24 1.47 -5.36 -8.82
CA TRP A 24 2.31 -6.10 -7.89
C TRP A 24 1.85 -5.93 -6.44
N MET A 25 1.31 -4.79 -6.08
CA MET A 25 0.70 -4.59 -4.75
C MET A 25 -0.62 -5.35 -4.61
N ALA A 26 -1.45 -5.40 -5.65
CA ALA A 26 -2.79 -5.99 -5.58
C ALA A 26 -2.73 -7.50 -5.30
N GLY A 27 -3.12 -7.91 -4.08
CA GLY A 27 -3.14 -9.32 -3.68
C GLY A 27 -3.29 -9.56 -2.18
N ASP A 28 -3.33 -10.85 -1.84
CA ASP A 28 -3.12 -11.39 -0.50
C ASP A 28 -1.67 -11.82 -0.35
N PHE A 29 -0.99 -11.29 0.65
CA PHE A 29 0.38 -11.61 1.00
C PHE A 29 0.44 -12.23 2.40
N SER A 30 1.18 -13.34 2.55
CA SER A 30 1.31 -14.03 3.82
C SER A 30 2.78 -14.31 4.16
N ASN A 31 3.15 -14.08 5.43
CA ASN A 31 4.47 -14.46 5.94
C ASN A 31 4.47 -15.84 6.61
N ALA A 32 3.57 -16.75 6.22
CA ALA A 32 3.41 -18.08 6.80
C ALA A 32 4.74 -18.83 6.95
N LYS A 33 5.58 -18.82 5.88
CA LYS A 33 6.89 -19.48 5.91
C LYS A 33 7.80 -18.90 6.98
N GLN A 34 7.90 -17.56 7.07
CA GLN A 34 8.73 -16.88 8.06
C GLN A 34 8.25 -17.18 9.48
N ALA A 35 6.93 -17.13 9.71
CA ALA A 35 6.34 -17.42 11.02
C ALA A 35 6.50 -18.89 11.41
N PHE A 36 6.40 -19.83 10.46
CA PHE A 36 6.62 -21.25 10.71
C PHE A 36 8.09 -21.54 11.07
N ASP A 37 9.04 -20.93 10.33
CA ASP A 37 10.47 -21.14 10.57
C ASP A 37 10.95 -20.47 11.87
N ASN A 38 10.29 -19.38 12.30
CA ASN A 38 10.69 -18.57 13.47
C ASN A 38 9.46 -18.16 14.32
N PRO A 39 8.74 -19.10 14.93
CA PRO A 39 7.46 -18.81 15.59
C PRO A 39 7.56 -18.00 16.88
N LYS A 40 8.77 -17.85 17.44
CA LYS A 40 9.02 -17.02 18.63
C LYS A 40 9.15 -15.53 18.26
N ASP A 41 9.59 -15.22 17.04
CA ASP A 41 9.96 -13.89 16.63
C ASP A 41 8.91 -13.26 15.72
N TYR A 42 8.16 -14.08 14.97
CA TYR A 42 7.19 -13.63 13.98
C TYR A 42 5.83 -14.31 14.15
N ALA A 43 4.79 -13.49 14.26
CA ALA A 43 3.42 -13.96 14.13
C ALA A 43 3.09 -14.22 12.64
N HIS A 44 2.18 -15.16 12.39
CA HIS A 44 1.62 -15.34 11.05
C HIS A 44 0.62 -14.22 10.76
N ILE A 45 0.90 -13.45 9.70
CA ILE A 45 0.18 -12.24 9.31
C ILE A 45 -0.19 -12.33 7.83
N HIS A 46 -1.36 -11.82 7.49
CA HIS A 46 -1.76 -11.49 6.13
C HIS A 46 -1.77 -9.98 5.92
N VAL A 47 -1.31 -9.56 4.74
CA VAL A 47 -1.43 -8.20 4.23
C VAL A 47 -2.20 -8.25 2.93
N TYR A 48 -3.37 -7.65 2.92
CA TYR A 48 -4.22 -7.54 1.75
C TYR A 48 -4.12 -6.15 1.15
N PHE A 49 -4.02 -6.10 -0.18
CA PHE A 49 -4.23 -4.88 -0.96
C PHE A 49 -5.29 -5.15 -2.01
N ARG A 50 -6.47 -4.54 -1.86
CA ARG A 50 -7.58 -4.71 -2.80
C ARG A 50 -7.76 -3.46 -3.64
N PRO A 51 -7.80 -3.57 -4.99
CA PRO A 51 -8.07 -2.44 -5.86
C PRO A 51 -9.43 -1.78 -5.56
N LEU A 52 -9.44 -0.45 -5.59
CA LEU A 52 -10.64 0.37 -5.55
C LEU A 52 -11.08 0.74 -6.97
N PRO A 53 -12.37 1.04 -7.20
CA PRO A 53 -12.83 1.55 -8.48
C PRO A 53 -12.08 2.82 -8.89
N PHE A 54 -11.88 3.03 -10.19
CA PHE A 54 -11.17 4.20 -10.74
C PHE A 54 -11.76 5.52 -10.24
N GLU A 55 -13.09 5.58 -10.15
CA GLU A 55 -13.86 6.76 -9.77
C GLU A 55 -13.57 7.23 -8.34
N PHE A 56 -13.05 6.33 -7.49
CA PHE A 56 -12.78 6.65 -6.10
C PHE A 56 -11.78 7.81 -5.94
N PHE A 57 -10.72 7.81 -6.78
CA PHE A 57 -9.70 8.85 -6.80
C PHE A 57 -9.54 9.53 -8.16
N SER A 58 -10.37 9.18 -9.15
CA SER A 58 -10.12 9.44 -10.57
C SER A 58 -8.71 8.97 -10.96
N GLY A 59 -8.35 7.76 -10.50
CA GLY A 59 -7.02 7.18 -10.62
C GLY A 59 -6.89 5.85 -9.90
N ILE A 60 -5.66 5.37 -9.70
CA ILE A 60 -5.40 4.09 -9.06
C ILE A 60 -5.45 4.23 -7.54
N GLY A 61 -6.34 3.47 -6.92
CA GLY A 61 -6.47 3.36 -5.48
C GLY A 61 -6.46 1.90 -4.99
N LEU A 62 -5.96 1.69 -3.78
CA LEU A 62 -5.98 0.39 -3.11
C LEU A 62 -6.50 0.55 -1.68
N TYR A 63 -7.34 -0.37 -1.25
CA TYR A 63 -7.64 -0.58 0.17
C TYR A 63 -6.68 -1.62 0.73
N SER A 64 -6.22 -1.46 1.96
CA SER A 64 -5.39 -2.46 2.63
C SER A 64 -5.86 -2.80 4.03
N GLU A 65 -5.62 -4.05 4.42
CA GLU A 65 -5.73 -4.50 5.82
C GLU A 65 -4.62 -5.49 6.17
N GLN A 66 -4.19 -5.42 7.42
CA GLN A 66 -3.24 -6.35 8.01
C GLN A 66 -3.91 -7.07 9.17
N VAL A 67 -3.87 -8.40 9.14
CA VAL A 67 -4.55 -9.26 10.11
C VAL A 67 -3.63 -10.38 10.56
N TYR A 68 -3.85 -10.87 11.76
CA TYR A 68 -3.27 -12.15 12.19
C TYR A 68 -4.07 -13.30 11.57
N ASP A 69 -3.38 -14.36 11.14
CA ASP A 69 -3.99 -15.53 10.51
C ASP A 69 -5.08 -16.19 11.38
N TYR A 70 -4.92 -16.17 12.70
CA TYR A 70 -5.88 -16.72 13.64
C TYR A 70 -7.13 -15.85 13.87
N ASP A 71 -7.15 -14.59 13.39
CA ASP A 71 -8.31 -13.68 13.56
C ASP A 71 -8.42 -12.73 12.36
N LEU A 72 -8.85 -13.29 11.23
CA LEU A 72 -8.92 -12.58 9.95
C LEU A 72 -9.94 -11.42 9.95
N TRP A 73 -10.91 -11.42 10.86
CA TRP A 73 -11.95 -10.39 10.94
C TRP A 73 -11.61 -9.22 11.86
N ARG A 74 -10.42 -9.24 12.48
CA ARG A 74 -9.95 -8.18 13.36
C ARG A 74 -8.64 -7.58 12.86
N PRO A 75 -8.68 -6.73 11.82
CA PRO A 75 -7.48 -6.08 11.32
C PRO A 75 -6.89 -5.17 12.40
N TYR A 76 -5.59 -5.28 12.63
CA TYR A 76 -4.86 -4.39 13.51
C TYR A 76 -4.37 -3.13 12.77
N ARG A 77 -4.42 -3.12 11.44
CA ARG A 77 -4.11 -1.98 10.59
C ARG A 77 -4.98 -2.01 9.33
N GLN A 78 -5.53 -0.87 8.98
CA GLN A 78 -6.30 -0.64 7.76
C GLN A 78 -5.87 0.69 7.15
N GLY A 79 -5.99 0.82 5.85
CA GLY A 79 -5.67 2.05 5.14
C GLY A 79 -6.21 2.06 3.71
N VAL A 80 -6.21 3.25 3.15
CA VAL A 80 -6.51 3.48 1.74
C VAL A 80 -5.31 4.21 1.13
N HIS A 81 -4.96 3.85 -0.09
CA HIS A 81 -3.76 4.29 -0.77
C HIS A 81 -4.11 4.81 -2.15
N ARG A 82 -3.69 6.02 -2.48
CA ARG A 82 -3.76 6.56 -3.83
C ARG A 82 -2.37 6.55 -4.45
N LEU A 83 -2.22 5.93 -5.60
CA LEU A 83 -0.96 5.89 -6.33
C LEU A 83 -0.92 7.04 -7.33
N VAL A 84 0.14 7.83 -7.29
CA VAL A 84 0.32 9.02 -8.13
C VAL A 84 1.68 8.95 -8.81
N ASP A 85 1.69 9.14 -10.12
CA ASP A 85 2.93 9.26 -10.89
C ASP A 85 3.59 10.64 -10.67
N TRP A 86 4.86 10.63 -10.27
CA TRP A 86 5.70 11.84 -10.13
C TRP A 86 6.87 11.84 -11.13
N GLY A 87 6.73 11.12 -12.24
CA GLY A 87 7.72 11.03 -13.30
C GLY A 87 8.84 10.04 -13.00
N ASP A 88 9.82 10.38 -12.17
CA ASP A 88 10.94 9.49 -11.82
C ASP A 88 10.64 8.56 -10.62
N ARG A 89 9.45 8.69 -10.03
CA ARG A 89 9.02 7.95 -8.83
C ARG A 89 7.51 7.87 -8.76
N ILE A 90 7.02 6.92 -7.98
CA ILE A 90 5.61 6.77 -7.66
C ILE A 90 5.39 7.24 -6.22
N TYR A 91 4.47 8.16 -6.03
CA TYR A 91 4.08 8.67 -4.73
C TYR A 91 2.79 7.99 -4.30
N ILE A 92 2.79 7.35 -3.12
CA ILE A 92 1.62 6.70 -2.57
C ILE A 92 1.11 7.53 -1.39
N GLU A 93 0.01 8.23 -1.63
CA GLU A 93 -0.69 8.95 -0.59
C GLU A 93 -1.40 7.96 0.34
N ASN A 94 -1.20 8.08 1.64
CA ASN A 94 -1.80 7.22 2.64
C ASN A 94 -2.94 7.91 3.38
N TYR A 95 -4.06 7.21 3.49
CA TYR A 95 -5.27 7.66 4.18
C TYR A 95 -5.64 6.69 5.28
N GLY A 96 -6.14 7.22 6.40
CA GLY A 96 -6.82 6.45 7.44
C GLY A 96 -8.30 6.35 7.13
N LEU A 97 -8.96 5.34 7.68
CA LEU A 97 -10.42 5.23 7.67
C LEU A 97 -10.98 5.86 8.94
N LYS A 98 -12.04 6.64 8.80
CA LYS A 98 -12.94 7.00 9.89
C LYS A 98 -13.72 5.73 10.26
N ASP A 99 -13.83 5.43 11.56
CA ASP A 99 -14.57 4.26 12.03
C ASP A 99 -14.15 2.94 11.34
N ALA A 100 -12.84 2.69 11.26
CA ALA A 100 -12.22 1.60 10.52
C ALA A 100 -12.81 0.21 10.82
N ILE A 101 -13.40 0.01 12.01
CA ILE A 101 -14.01 -1.26 12.45
C ILE A 101 -15.16 -1.71 11.52
N PHE A 102 -15.90 -0.79 10.91
CA PHE A 102 -17.01 -1.12 10.00
C PHE A 102 -16.54 -1.70 8.66
N TYR A 103 -15.26 -1.53 8.34
CA TYR A 103 -14.68 -1.99 7.07
C TYR A 103 -13.76 -3.20 7.25
N ALA A 104 -13.79 -3.83 8.44
CA ALA A 104 -13.03 -5.06 8.67
C ALA A 104 -13.47 -6.17 7.70
N GLY A 105 -12.52 -6.80 7.02
CA GLY A 105 -12.78 -7.81 6.00
C GLY A 105 -13.04 -7.27 4.59
N ALA A 106 -13.03 -5.95 4.37
CA ALA A 106 -13.32 -5.35 3.06
C ALA A 106 -12.38 -5.83 1.93
N ALA A 107 -11.15 -6.22 2.25
CA ALA A 107 -10.25 -6.80 1.25
C ALA A 107 -10.70 -8.17 0.73
N ARG A 108 -11.54 -8.90 1.48
CA ARG A 108 -12.05 -10.25 1.16
C ARG A 108 -13.51 -10.24 0.78
N GLU A 109 -14.30 -9.32 1.35
CA GLU A 109 -15.73 -9.15 1.10
C GLU A 109 -16.00 -7.89 0.29
N LEU A 110 -16.21 -8.05 -1.02
CA LEU A 110 -16.45 -6.92 -1.93
C LEU A 110 -17.71 -6.11 -1.59
N SER A 111 -18.69 -6.71 -0.91
CA SER A 111 -19.87 -6.00 -0.41
C SER A 111 -19.50 -4.94 0.62
N ILE A 112 -18.53 -5.24 1.50
CA ILE A 112 -18.00 -4.28 2.47
C ILE A 112 -17.12 -3.25 1.76
N LEU A 113 -16.24 -3.70 0.84
CA LEU A 113 -15.35 -2.78 0.10
C LEU A 113 -16.14 -1.66 -0.61
N LYS A 114 -17.28 -2.01 -1.20
CA LYS A 114 -18.17 -1.06 -1.91
C LYS A 114 -18.81 0.00 -1.01
N THR A 115 -18.79 -0.19 0.31
CA THR A 115 -19.29 0.82 1.26
C THR A 115 -18.26 1.88 1.61
N ILE A 116 -16.99 1.67 1.25
CA ILE A 116 -15.94 2.67 1.45
C ILE A 116 -16.09 3.75 0.39
N THR A 117 -16.24 5.00 0.83
CA THR A 117 -16.36 6.18 -0.02
C THR A 117 -15.27 7.20 0.31
N PRO A 118 -15.01 8.20 -0.53
CA PRO A 118 -14.04 9.26 -0.22
C PRO A 118 -14.32 10.01 1.10
N ASP A 119 -15.59 10.09 1.53
CA ASP A 119 -15.95 10.73 2.81
C ASP A 119 -15.56 9.90 4.04
N CYS A 120 -15.29 8.59 3.84
CA CYS A 120 -14.89 7.68 4.90
C CYS A 120 -13.40 7.77 5.25
N ILE A 121 -12.61 8.53 4.50
CA ILE A 121 -11.16 8.56 4.65
C ILE A 121 -10.62 9.93 5.05
N GLU A 122 -9.47 9.93 5.69
CA GLU A 122 -8.70 11.11 6.03
C GLU A 122 -7.24 10.93 5.63
N ARG A 123 -6.65 11.96 5.00
CA ARG A 123 -5.24 11.92 4.63
C ARG A 123 -4.35 11.87 5.88
N ARG A 124 -3.36 11.00 5.85
CA ARG A 124 -2.31 10.92 6.87
C ARG A 124 -1.13 11.76 6.43
N GLU A 125 -1.09 13.00 6.84
CA GLU A 125 -0.02 13.94 6.47
C GLU A 125 1.34 13.44 6.95
N GLY A 126 2.35 13.56 6.07
CA GLY A 126 3.72 13.12 6.36
C GLY A 126 3.92 11.60 6.34
N CYS A 127 2.87 10.81 6.03
CA CYS A 127 2.91 9.35 6.06
C CYS A 127 2.90 8.70 4.65
N SER A 128 3.03 9.50 3.61
CA SER A 128 3.06 8.97 2.24
C SER A 128 4.35 8.20 1.98
N MET A 129 4.29 7.30 1.00
CA MET A 129 5.43 6.48 0.60
C MET A 129 5.95 6.91 -0.77
N ILE A 130 7.25 6.84 -0.96
CA ILE A 130 7.90 7.12 -2.24
C ILE A 130 8.51 5.82 -2.76
N PHE A 131 8.08 5.37 -3.92
CA PHE A 131 8.59 4.17 -4.58
C PHE A 131 9.39 4.51 -5.82
N LYS A 132 10.49 3.80 -6.03
CA LYS A 132 11.28 3.81 -7.27
C LYS A 132 11.49 2.41 -7.77
N ARG A 133 11.47 2.26 -9.10
CA ARG A 133 11.88 1.01 -9.73
C ARG A 133 13.39 0.81 -9.61
N ASP A 134 13.80 -0.39 -9.26
CA ASP A 134 15.18 -0.83 -9.16
C ASP A 134 15.30 -2.23 -9.79
N GLY A 135 15.50 -2.25 -11.11
CA GLY A 135 15.54 -3.48 -11.90
C GLY A 135 14.22 -4.25 -11.86
N ASP A 136 14.27 -5.44 -11.25
CA ASP A 136 13.16 -6.41 -11.14
C ASP A 136 12.26 -6.17 -9.91
N ARG A 137 12.43 -5.06 -9.20
CA ARG A 137 11.71 -4.73 -7.97
C ARG A 137 11.39 -3.24 -7.88
N PHE A 138 10.51 -2.90 -6.94
CA PHE A 138 10.37 -1.53 -6.46
C PHE A 138 10.85 -1.42 -5.02
N ARG A 139 11.51 -0.32 -4.71
CA ARG A 139 11.85 0.04 -3.34
C ARG A 139 11.10 1.27 -2.92
N GLY A 140 10.48 1.19 -1.74
CA GLY A 140 9.71 2.27 -1.16
C GLY A 140 10.19 2.64 0.24
N CYS A 141 10.07 3.90 0.58
CA CYS A 141 10.26 4.39 1.94
C CYS A 141 9.22 5.47 2.26
N VAL A 142 8.97 5.68 3.55
CA VAL A 142 8.15 6.81 3.97
C VAL A 142 8.81 8.12 3.53
N GLU A 143 8.01 9.13 3.21
CA GLU A 143 8.51 10.45 2.83
C GLU A 143 9.44 11.04 3.91
N PRO A 144 10.49 11.76 3.51
CA PRO A 144 11.51 12.24 4.45
C PRO A 144 10.98 13.30 5.41
N GLY A 145 11.70 13.50 6.51
CA GLY A 145 11.45 14.58 7.46
C GLY A 145 10.78 14.13 8.76
N ASN A 146 10.63 12.82 9.00
CA ASN A 146 10.09 12.24 10.25
C ASN A 146 8.72 12.81 10.64
N ARG A 147 7.88 13.13 9.62
CA ARG A 147 6.59 13.81 9.81
C ARG A 147 5.40 12.86 9.98
N CYS A 148 5.59 11.58 9.73
CA CYS A 148 4.56 10.57 9.99
C CYS A 148 4.47 10.29 11.49
N LEU A 149 3.72 11.11 12.21
CA LEU A 149 3.62 11.01 13.66
C LEU A 149 2.54 10.01 14.07
N ILE A 150 2.90 9.13 14.99
CA ILE A 150 2.03 8.07 15.53
C ILE A 150 2.20 8.05 17.04
N GLU A 151 1.08 8.24 17.76
CA GLU A 151 1.04 8.03 19.20
C GLU A 151 0.86 6.54 19.49
N LYS A 152 1.79 5.95 20.21
CA LYS A 152 1.73 4.54 20.60
C LYS A 152 2.43 4.30 21.92
N LYS A 153 1.82 3.51 22.81
CA LYS A 153 2.33 3.21 24.14
C LYS A 153 2.61 4.47 25.00
N GLY A 154 1.80 5.52 24.82
CA GLY A 154 1.97 6.80 25.53
C GLY A 154 3.16 7.64 25.06
N CYS A 155 3.82 7.27 23.97
CA CYS A 155 4.92 8.02 23.37
C CYS A 155 4.52 8.52 21.98
N GLN A 156 4.93 9.74 21.66
CA GLN A 156 4.86 10.24 20.29
C GLN A 156 6.06 9.69 19.52
N THR A 157 5.78 8.97 18.43
CA THR A 157 6.79 8.38 17.55
C THR A 157 6.61 8.87 16.13
N TYR A 158 7.68 8.81 15.32
CA TYR A 158 7.58 8.92 13.89
C TYR A 158 7.83 7.57 13.22
N LEU A 159 7.17 7.35 12.09
CA LEU A 159 7.35 6.14 11.30
C LEU A 159 8.66 6.20 10.52
N ASP A 160 9.48 5.16 10.66
CA ASP A 160 10.56 4.80 9.76
C ASP A 160 10.13 3.51 9.05
N SER A 161 9.89 3.59 7.73
CA SER A 161 9.34 2.49 6.94
C SER A 161 10.12 2.31 5.66
N SER A 162 10.43 1.04 5.37
CA SER A 162 11.00 0.63 4.10
C SER A 162 10.28 -0.60 3.55
N VAL A 163 10.10 -0.62 2.24
CA VAL A 163 9.43 -1.70 1.52
C VAL A 163 10.24 -2.08 0.29
N GLU A 164 10.33 -3.38 0.03
CA GLU A 164 10.76 -3.92 -1.25
C GLU A 164 9.65 -4.83 -1.77
N ILE A 165 9.25 -4.63 -3.03
CA ILE A 165 8.20 -5.43 -3.66
C ILE A 165 8.65 -5.94 -5.02
N THR A 166 8.37 -7.20 -5.27
CA THR A 166 8.42 -7.85 -6.58
C THR A 166 7.01 -8.31 -6.97
N GLU A 167 6.87 -8.94 -8.10
CA GLU A 167 5.59 -9.52 -8.55
C GLU A 167 4.98 -10.48 -7.51
N THR A 168 5.84 -11.23 -6.79
CA THR A 168 5.43 -12.33 -5.92
C THR A 168 5.74 -12.13 -4.44
N THR A 169 6.49 -11.09 -4.08
CA THR A 169 6.94 -10.88 -2.70
C THR A 169 6.74 -9.45 -2.23
N TRP A 170 6.45 -9.30 -0.93
CA TRP A 170 6.43 -8.04 -0.21
C TRP A 170 7.33 -8.17 1.01
N VAL A 171 8.35 -7.34 1.11
CA VAL A 171 9.26 -7.29 2.27
C VAL A 171 9.14 -5.90 2.89
N SER A 172 8.78 -5.82 4.17
CA SER A 172 8.60 -4.54 4.83
C SER A 172 9.23 -4.50 6.22
N LEU A 173 9.72 -3.33 6.59
CA LEU A 173 10.19 -3.03 7.92
C LEU A 173 9.59 -1.69 8.37
N ASP A 174 8.65 -1.76 9.30
CA ASP A 174 8.04 -0.59 9.93
C ASP A 174 8.55 -0.46 11.36
N ARG A 175 9.08 0.71 11.71
CA ARG A 175 9.58 1.04 13.03
C ARG A 175 8.99 2.36 13.49
N GLY A 176 8.54 2.42 14.73
CA GLY A 176 8.20 3.68 15.39
C GLY A 176 9.36 4.16 16.22
N MET A 177 9.89 5.32 15.85
CA MET A 177 11.04 5.94 16.48
C MET A 177 10.56 7.08 17.38
N ASP A 178 11.02 7.11 18.62
CA ASP A 178 10.71 8.21 19.55
C ASP A 178 11.19 9.56 18.98
N VAL A 179 10.33 10.57 19.03
CA VAL A 179 10.63 11.88 18.40
C VAL A 179 11.80 12.64 19.07
N LYS A 180 12.16 12.32 20.32
CA LYS A 180 13.20 13.00 21.08
C LYS A 180 14.50 12.23 21.10
N THR A 181 14.42 10.91 21.34
CA THR A 181 15.59 10.06 21.52
C THR A 181 16.01 9.33 20.26
N HIS A 182 15.14 9.27 19.24
CA HIS A 182 15.31 8.49 18.02
C HIS A 182 15.53 6.99 18.26
N GLN A 183 15.13 6.50 19.43
CA GLN A 183 15.16 5.07 19.74
C GLN A 183 13.88 4.39 19.26
N GLN A 184 13.99 3.12 18.87
CA GLN A 184 12.83 2.35 18.44
C GLN A 184 11.93 2.03 19.65
N VAL A 185 10.63 2.38 19.54
CA VAL A 185 9.59 2.13 20.55
C VAL A 185 8.73 0.92 20.19
N TRP A 186 8.45 0.75 18.87
CA TRP A 186 7.63 -0.34 18.35
C TRP A 186 8.10 -0.77 16.96
N GLY A 187 7.57 -1.88 16.47
CA GLY A 187 7.97 -2.53 15.23
C GLY A 187 8.86 -3.74 15.48
N SER A 188 9.17 -4.46 14.41
CA SER A 188 10.01 -5.65 14.51
C SER A 188 11.45 -5.29 14.93
N THR A 189 11.97 -6.00 15.91
CA THR A 189 13.39 -5.95 16.33
C THR A 189 14.23 -7.07 15.72
N PHE A 190 13.57 -8.05 15.08
CA PHE A 190 14.20 -9.24 14.49
C PHE A 190 14.46 -9.08 12.99
N GLY A 191 14.10 -7.93 12.41
CA GLY A 191 14.27 -7.64 10.99
C GLY A 191 12.94 -7.51 10.23
N PRO A 192 13.00 -7.44 8.90
CA PRO A 192 11.82 -7.21 8.07
C PRO A 192 10.87 -8.41 8.08
N LEU A 193 9.58 -8.11 7.94
CA LEU A 193 8.56 -9.09 7.61
C LEU A 193 8.68 -9.45 6.13
N ARG A 194 8.62 -10.75 5.82
CA ARG A 194 8.78 -11.31 4.47
C ARG A 194 7.52 -12.05 4.09
N PHE A 195 6.80 -11.51 3.13
CA PHE A 195 5.55 -12.06 2.66
C PHE A 195 5.69 -12.62 1.26
N GLU A 196 5.00 -13.71 0.98
CA GLU A 196 4.78 -14.27 -0.35
C GLU A 196 3.34 -14.02 -0.78
N LYS A 197 3.13 -13.66 -2.05
CA LYS A 197 1.81 -13.49 -2.60
C LYS A 197 1.10 -14.85 -2.70
N LYS A 198 -0.06 -14.96 -2.07
CA LYS A 198 -0.91 -16.17 -2.08
C LYS A 198 -2.02 -16.08 -3.13
N GLU A 199 -2.57 -14.88 -3.31
CA GLU A 199 -3.59 -14.60 -4.31
C GLU A 199 -3.29 -13.25 -4.97
N SER A 200 -3.54 -13.16 -6.29
CA SER A 200 -3.39 -11.92 -7.04
C SER A 200 -4.75 -11.31 -7.34
N PHE A 201 -4.84 -9.99 -7.15
CA PHE A 201 -5.99 -9.16 -7.55
C PHE A 201 -5.59 -8.20 -8.69
N ASP A 202 -4.52 -8.49 -9.41
CA ASP A 202 -3.94 -7.64 -10.45
C ASP A 202 -4.91 -7.29 -11.58
N ARG A 203 -5.84 -8.21 -11.89
CA ARG A 203 -6.88 -8.00 -12.93
C ARG A 203 -7.95 -6.99 -12.52
N GLU A 204 -8.04 -6.66 -11.25
CA GLU A 204 -8.98 -5.68 -10.71
C GLU A 204 -8.40 -4.26 -10.71
N VAL A 205 -7.09 -4.11 -10.94
CA VAL A 205 -6.44 -2.80 -11.05
C VAL A 205 -7.00 -2.07 -12.26
N PRO A 206 -7.59 -0.88 -12.08
CA PRO A 206 -8.13 -0.10 -13.19
C PRO A 206 -7.06 0.17 -14.25
N THR A 207 -7.43 0.05 -15.52
CA THR A 207 -6.60 0.54 -16.60
C THR A 207 -6.74 2.04 -16.66
N LEU A 208 -5.62 2.77 -16.73
CA LEU A 208 -5.67 4.18 -17.08
C LEU A 208 -6.27 4.25 -18.48
N ALA A 209 -7.44 4.84 -18.61
CA ALA A 209 -8.06 5.02 -19.91
C ALA A 209 -7.09 5.85 -20.77
N THR A 210 -6.57 5.25 -21.83
CA THR A 210 -6.05 6.03 -22.94
C THR A 210 -7.27 6.74 -23.52
N ASP A 211 -7.36 8.06 -23.39
CA ASP A 211 -8.40 8.85 -24.03
C ASP A 211 -8.42 8.53 -25.52
N GLY A 212 -9.29 7.63 -25.89
CA GLY A 212 -9.46 7.14 -27.22
C GLY A 212 -10.93 6.85 -27.52
N ASN A 213 -11.58 7.82 -28.12
CA ASN A 213 -12.86 7.77 -28.83
C ASN A 213 -14.15 7.93 -28.00
N HIS A 214 -14.62 9.15 -28.08
CA HIS A 214 -16.02 9.41 -28.49
C HIS A 214 -16.05 10.45 -29.61
#